data_daa4141b824643a5fc3833ac133798c8
#
_entry.id   daa4141b824643a5fc3833ac133798c8
#
_cell.length_a   1.000
_cell.length_b   1.000
_cell.length_c   1.000
_cell.angle_alpha   90.00
_cell.angle_beta   90.00
_cell.angle_gamma   90.00
#
_symmetry.space_group_name_H-M   'P 1'
#
loop_
_entity.id
_entity.type
_entity.pdbx_description
1 polymer ?
#
loop_
_entity_poly.entity_id
_entity_poly.type
_entity_poly.pdbx_seq_one_letter_code
_entity_poly.pdbx_strand_id
1 'polypeptide(L)'
;REYVNGMYWFLGDSYRENNKLESQIPLPELFRDPSQTKMNCLKSAITDINERSWVHHIPRLMILSNFALISGINPQQFLDWMREVFIDATDWVMVPNVIGMGLHADGGIMMTKPYAAGGAYISRMTNYCKGCYFDPKKRTGDNACPFTTLYWDFLDRNREKFSRNHRIAQQVRGLDRLNDLEGVRERADEILKQLEKGAL
;
A
#
# COMPACT_ATOMS: atom_id res chain seq x y z
N ARG A 1 -9.33 -7.40 17.91
CA ARG A 1 -9.62 -8.80 17.58
C ARG A 1 -11.12 -9.03 17.37
N GLU A 2 -11.96 -8.75 18.35
CA GLU A 2 -13.41 -8.93 18.29
C GLU A 2 -14.06 -8.18 17.11
N TYR A 3 -13.66 -6.92 16.89
CA TYR A 3 -14.16 -6.12 15.77
C TYR A 3 -13.85 -6.79 14.41
N VAL A 4 -12.61 -7.21 14.18
CA VAL A 4 -12.20 -7.86 12.92
C VAL A 4 -12.98 -9.16 12.69
N ASN A 5 -13.07 -10.00 13.71
CA ASN A 5 -13.82 -11.25 13.66
C ASN A 5 -15.32 -11.01 13.41
N GLY A 6 -15.92 -10.05 14.15
CA GLY A 6 -17.32 -9.68 13.96
C GLY A 6 -17.60 -9.17 12.54
N MET A 7 -16.71 -8.32 12.00
CA MET A 7 -16.84 -7.82 10.62
C MET A 7 -16.74 -8.93 9.59
N TYR A 8 -15.83 -9.90 9.76
CA TYR A 8 -15.72 -11.03 8.85
C TYR A 8 -17.05 -11.81 8.69
N TRP A 9 -17.66 -12.16 9.81
CA TRP A 9 -18.94 -12.88 9.80
C TRP A 9 -20.13 -12.02 9.34
N PHE A 10 -20.12 -10.75 9.71
CA PHE A 10 -21.18 -9.80 9.33
C PHE A 10 -21.20 -9.49 7.83
N LEU A 11 -20.03 -9.33 7.21
CA LEU A 11 -19.89 -8.95 5.80
C LEU A 11 -20.04 -10.13 4.85
N GLY A 12 -19.78 -11.35 5.32
CA GLY A 12 -19.97 -12.59 4.57
C GLY A 12 -18.94 -12.81 3.45
N ASP A 13 -19.11 -13.90 2.72
CA ASP A 13 -18.11 -14.40 1.76
C ASP A 13 -17.84 -13.46 0.58
N SER A 14 -18.85 -12.75 0.09
CA SER A 14 -18.70 -11.82 -1.03
C SER A 14 -17.83 -10.59 -0.72
N TYR A 15 -17.57 -10.33 0.56
CA TYR A 15 -16.75 -9.19 0.95
C TYR A 15 -15.32 -9.23 0.38
N ARG A 16 -14.76 -10.43 0.22
CA ARG A 16 -13.42 -10.62 -0.38
C ARG A 16 -13.30 -10.11 -1.81
N GLU A 17 -14.42 -10.02 -2.54
CA GLU A 17 -14.45 -9.59 -3.95
C GLU A 17 -14.46 -8.06 -4.11
N ASN A 18 -14.46 -7.30 -3.02
CA ASN A 18 -14.49 -5.84 -3.10
C ASN A 18 -13.23 -5.28 -3.75
N ASN A 19 -13.44 -4.33 -4.68
CA ASN A 19 -12.42 -3.53 -5.33
C ASN A 19 -12.98 -2.15 -5.72
N LYS A 20 -13.48 -1.38 -4.74
CA LYS A 20 -14.11 -0.07 -4.96
C LYS A 20 -13.14 1.00 -5.45
N LEU A 21 -11.83 0.79 -5.29
CA LEU A 21 -10.79 1.66 -5.84
C LEU A 21 -10.39 1.29 -7.27
N GLU A 22 -10.94 0.19 -7.81
CA GLU A 22 -10.69 -0.28 -9.17
C GLU A 22 -9.21 -0.56 -9.44
N SER A 23 -8.52 -1.09 -8.43
CA SER A 23 -7.09 -1.43 -8.47
C SER A 23 -6.87 -2.67 -9.34
N GLN A 24 -6.03 -2.57 -10.39
CA GLN A 24 -5.86 -3.62 -11.40
C GLN A 24 -4.41 -4.08 -11.60
N ILE A 25 -3.44 -3.42 -10.98
CA ILE A 25 -2.04 -3.79 -11.16
C ILE A 25 -1.82 -5.21 -10.61
N PRO A 26 -1.27 -6.13 -11.41
CA PRO A 26 -0.93 -7.46 -10.93
C PRO A 26 0.04 -7.40 -9.74
N LEU A 27 0.03 -8.44 -8.89
CA LEU A 27 0.99 -8.53 -7.79
C LEU A 27 2.42 -8.58 -8.36
N PRO A 28 3.28 -7.56 -8.09
CA PRO A 28 4.63 -7.51 -8.64
C PRO A 28 5.54 -8.61 -8.07
N GLU A 29 6.50 -9.07 -8.88
CA GLU A 29 7.46 -10.11 -8.50
C GLU A 29 8.29 -9.75 -7.26
N LEU A 30 8.52 -8.46 -7.00
CA LEU A 30 9.22 -8.00 -5.80
C LEU A 30 8.61 -8.53 -4.48
N PHE A 31 7.31 -8.88 -4.46
CA PHE A 31 6.66 -9.48 -3.29
C PHE A 31 7.07 -10.94 -3.08
N ARG A 32 7.62 -11.60 -4.10
CA ARG A 32 8.16 -12.97 -4.03
C ARG A 32 9.67 -12.98 -3.94
N ASP A 33 10.34 -12.06 -4.65
CA ASP A 33 11.79 -11.92 -4.68
C ASP A 33 12.24 -10.52 -4.18
N PRO A 34 12.75 -10.39 -2.94
CA PRO A 34 13.19 -9.11 -2.38
C PRO A 34 14.42 -8.52 -3.10
N SER A 35 15.11 -9.28 -3.97
CA SER A 35 16.22 -8.76 -4.77
C SER A 35 15.76 -7.81 -5.88
N GLN A 36 14.49 -7.87 -6.26
CA GLN A 36 13.87 -7.04 -7.31
C GLN A 36 13.59 -5.60 -6.86
N THR A 37 13.93 -5.23 -5.63
CA THR A 37 13.72 -3.86 -5.14
C THR A 37 14.95 -3.27 -4.44
N LYS A 38 15.17 -1.97 -4.69
CA LYS A 38 16.13 -1.13 -3.96
C LYS A 38 15.53 -0.46 -2.73
N MET A 39 14.24 -0.69 -2.45
CA MET A 39 13.56 -0.13 -1.29
C MET A 39 13.87 -0.96 -0.04
N ASN A 40 14.75 -0.47 0.84
CA ASN A 40 15.18 -1.20 2.04
C ASN A 40 14.01 -1.69 2.91
N CYS A 41 12.94 -0.90 3.03
CA CYS A 41 11.77 -1.24 3.84
C CYS A 41 11.00 -2.46 3.28
N LEU A 42 10.73 -2.50 1.97
CA LEU A 42 10.10 -3.65 1.32
C LEU A 42 11.03 -4.85 1.33
N LYS A 43 12.29 -4.66 0.94
CA LYS A 43 13.30 -5.72 0.93
C LYS A 43 13.40 -6.41 2.29
N SER A 44 13.53 -5.65 3.37
CA SER A 44 13.62 -6.19 4.73
C SER A 44 12.34 -6.95 5.12
N ALA A 45 11.16 -6.37 4.90
CA ALA A 45 9.90 -7.01 5.28
C ALA A 45 9.66 -8.32 4.52
N ILE A 46 9.97 -8.35 3.21
CA ILE A 46 9.79 -9.55 2.38
C ILE A 46 10.85 -10.61 2.73
N THR A 47 12.09 -10.21 3.02
CA THR A 47 13.11 -11.15 3.49
C THR A 47 12.70 -11.83 4.80
N ASP A 48 12.20 -11.05 5.77
CA ASP A 48 11.69 -11.60 7.03
C ASP A 48 10.52 -12.59 6.82
N ILE A 49 9.63 -12.30 5.85
CA ILE A 49 8.54 -13.21 5.47
C ILE A 49 9.09 -14.50 4.87
N ASN A 50 10.02 -14.40 3.92
CA ASN A 50 10.60 -15.58 3.27
C ASN A 50 11.35 -16.50 4.24
N GLU A 51 11.99 -15.91 5.27
CA GLU A 51 12.74 -16.68 6.27
C GLU A 51 11.86 -17.25 7.39
N ARG A 52 10.78 -16.55 7.78
CA ARG A 52 10.05 -16.83 9.03
C ARG A 52 8.54 -17.01 8.83
N SER A 53 8.03 -16.77 7.62
CA SER A 53 6.59 -16.72 7.31
C SER A 53 5.83 -15.76 8.23
N TRP A 54 6.52 -14.72 8.75
CA TRP A 54 5.94 -13.78 9.70
C TRP A 54 6.69 -12.44 9.75
N VAL A 55 5.92 -11.36 9.84
CA VAL A 55 6.38 -10.03 10.28
C VAL A 55 5.33 -9.41 11.20
N HIS A 56 5.75 -8.46 12.03
CA HIS A 56 4.86 -7.74 12.93
C HIS A 56 3.75 -7.00 12.15
N HIS A 57 2.59 -6.79 12.80
CA HIS A 57 1.42 -6.14 12.18
C HIS A 57 1.75 -4.78 11.50
N ILE A 58 2.60 -3.96 12.11
CA ILE A 58 2.93 -2.63 11.55
C ILE A 58 3.62 -2.70 10.17
N PRO A 59 4.66 -3.51 9.93
CA PRO A 59 5.16 -3.75 8.58
C PRO A 59 4.12 -4.30 7.61
N ARG A 60 3.24 -5.21 8.04
CA ARG A 60 2.14 -5.71 7.19
C ARG A 60 1.24 -4.57 6.71
N LEU A 61 0.85 -3.67 7.61
CA LEU A 61 -0.08 -2.58 7.30
C LEU A 61 0.63 -1.41 6.62
N MET A 62 1.71 -0.87 7.22
CA MET A 62 2.29 0.41 6.82
C MET A 62 3.40 0.30 5.77
N ILE A 63 3.89 -0.90 5.49
CA ILE A 63 4.85 -1.14 4.42
C ILE A 63 4.19 -1.94 3.30
N LEU A 64 3.82 -3.20 3.55
CA LEU A 64 3.31 -4.10 2.51
C LEU A 64 1.95 -3.64 1.97
N SER A 65 0.94 -3.53 2.84
CA SER A 65 -0.42 -3.12 2.41
C SER A 65 -0.47 -1.67 1.94
N ASN A 66 0.26 -0.75 2.59
CA ASN A 66 0.34 0.63 2.15
C ASN A 66 0.95 0.74 0.74
N PHE A 67 2.03 0.00 0.46
CA PHE A 67 2.61 -0.03 -0.88
C PHE A 67 1.62 -0.59 -1.91
N ALA A 68 0.97 -1.71 -1.59
CA ALA A 68 -0.04 -2.31 -2.46
C ALA A 68 -1.23 -1.36 -2.73
N LEU A 69 -1.71 -0.65 -1.69
CA LEU A 69 -2.78 0.34 -1.79
C LEU A 69 -2.42 1.49 -2.73
N ILE A 70 -1.29 2.16 -2.46
CA ILE A 70 -0.93 3.37 -3.22
C ILE A 70 -0.46 3.06 -4.64
N SER A 71 0.06 1.86 -4.87
CA SER A 71 0.40 1.36 -6.22
C SER A 71 -0.84 0.94 -7.01
N GLY A 72 -1.95 0.62 -6.37
CA GLY A 72 -3.15 0.11 -7.04
C GLY A 72 -3.05 -1.37 -7.41
N ILE A 73 -2.37 -2.17 -6.58
CA ILE A 73 -2.29 -3.63 -6.75
C ILE A 73 -3.67 -4.26 -6.53
N ASN A 74 -4.00 -5.26 -7.36
CA ASN A 74 -5.25 -5.99 -7.28
C ASN A 74 -5.46 -6.60 -5.88
N PRO A 75 -6.59 -6.29 -5.20
CA PRO A 75 -6.80 -6.69 -3.81
C PRO A 75 -6.87 -8.20 -3.62
N GLN A 76 -7.44 -8.93 -4.57
CA GLN A 76 -7.59 -10.38 -4.47
C GLN A 76 -6.22 -11.06 -4.60
N GLN A 77 -5.39 -10.63 -5.55
CA GLN A 77 -4.04 -11.18 -5.71
C GLN A 77 -3.16 -10.88 -4.49
N PHE A 78 -3.29 -9.69 -3.91
CA PHE A 78 -2.57 -9.35 -2.68
C PHE A 78 -3.06 -10.16 -1.48
N LEU A 79 -4.39 -10.38 -1.37
CA LEU A 79 -4.98 -11.23 -0.33
C LEU A 79 -4.48 -12.67 -0.45
N ASP A 80 -4.47 -13.23 -1.66
CA ASP A 80 -4.01 -14.60 -1.90
C ASP A 80 -2.53 -14.75 -1.55
N TRP A 81 -1.69 -13.79 -1.93
CA TRP A 81 -0.28 -13.77 -1.53
C TRP A 81 -0.12 -13.71 0.00
N MET A 82 -0.88 -12.85 0.71
CA MET A 82 -0.84 -12.77 2.16
C MET A 82 -1.22 -14.11 2.83
N ARG A 83 -2.17 -14.84 2.24
CA ARG A 83 -2.57 -16.18 2.71
C ARG A 83 -1.49 -17.23 2.47
N GLU A 84 -0.79 -17.11 1.35
CA GLU A 84 0.27 -18.03 0.94
C GLU A 84 1.50 -17.93 1.85
N VAL A 85 1.89 -16.72 2.26
CA VAL A 85 3.20 -16.46 2.87
C VAL A 85 3.18 -16.36 4.40
N PHE A 86 2.01 -16.11 5.03
CA PHE A 86 1.94 -15.93 6.48
C PHE A 86 1.43 -17.16 7.21
N ILE A 87 2.17 -17.60 8.24
CA ILE A 87 1.80 -18.77 9.06
C ILE A 87 0.50 -18.58 9.85
N ASP A 88 0.11 -17.34 10.13
CA ASP A 88 -1.10 -16.97 10.86
C ASP A 88 -2.24 -16.52 9.94
N ALA A 89 -2.20 -16.88 8.66
CA ALA A 89 -3.11 -16.46 7.62
C ALA A 89 -4.46 -17.19 7.67
N THR A 90 -5.28 -16.86 8.65
CA THR A 90 -6.68 -17.33 8.71
C THR A 90 -7.63 -16.30 8.08
N ASP A 91 -8.69 -16.76 7.40
CA ASP A 91 -9.58 -15.89 6.63
C ASP A 91 -10.24 -14.79 7.47
N TRP A 92 -10.70 -15.11 8.68
CA TRP A 92 -11.32 -14.12 9.57
C TRP A 92 -10.37 -13.00 9.99
N VAL A 93 -9.05 -13.24 9.91
CA VAL A 93 -8.01 -12.21 10.12
C VAL A 93 -7.67 -11.52 8.81
N MET A 94 -7.33 -12.30 7.77
CA MET A 94 -6.76 -11.75 6.53
C MET A 94 -7.79 -10.97 5.72
N VAL A 95 -8.98 -11.49 5.51
CA VAL A 95 -9.96 -10.86 4.62
C VAL A 95 -10.31 -9.43 5.08
N PRO A 96 -10.75 -9.17 6.33
CA PRO A 96 -11.06 -7.81 6.76
C PRO A 96 -9.83 -6.90 6.83
N ASN A 97 -8.69 -7.44 7.27
CA ASN A 97 -7.46 -6.64 7.39
C ASN A 97 -6.87 -6.27 6.03
N VAL A 98 -6.92 -7.15 5.03
CA VAL A 98 -6.38 -6.87 3.70
C VAL A 98 -7.37 -6.04 2.88
N ILE A 99 -8.58 -6.55 2.66
CA ILE A 99 -9.57 -5.90 1.80
C ILE A 99 -10.05 -4.57 2.39
N GLY A 100 -10.36 -4.54 3.69
CA GLY A 100 -10.88 -3.35 4.34
C GLY A 100 -9.80 -2.41 4.87
N MET A 101 -8.98 -2.88 5.81
CA MET A 101 -8.03 -2.02 6.52
C MET A 101 -6.82 -1.64 5.65
N GLY A 102 -6.18 -2.61 5.02
CA GLY A 102 -4.94 -2.41 4.27
C GLY A 102 -5.14 -1.72 2.94
N LEU A 103 -6.06 -2.24 2.13
CA LEU A 103 -6.25 -1.80 0.75
C LEU A 103 -7.46 -0.87 0.54
N HIS A 104 -8.28 -0.64 1.59
CA HIS A 104 -9.49 0.19 1.48
C HIS A 104 -10.36 -0.19 0.27
N ALA A 105 -10.29 -1.45 -0.13
CA ALA A 105 -10.95 -1.96 -1.32
C ALA A 105 -12.48 -2.04 -1.15
N ASP A 106 -12.96 -2.02 0.08
CA ASP A 106 -14.37 -1.97 0.46
C ASP A 106 -15.00 -0.57 0.38
N GLY A 107 -14.20 0.46 0.08
CA GLY A 107 -14.64 1.85 -0.02
C GLY A 107 -14.98 2.48 1.33
N GLY A 108 -14.51 1.91 2.44
CA GLY A 108 -14.62 2.52 3.76
C GLY A 108 -15.62 1.87 4.71
N ILE A 109 -16.06 0.64 4.43
CA ILE A 109 -16.95 -0.13 5.32
C ILE A 109 -16.19 -0.50 6.61
N MET A 110 -15.00 -1.09 6.46
CA MET A 110 -14.17 -1.51 7.60
C MET A 110 -13.48 -0.32 8.29
N MET A 111 -12.87 0.54 7.48
CA MET A 111 -12.11 1.69 7.97
C MET A 111 -12.52 2.97 7.25
N THR A 112 -12.84 4.01 8.01
CA THR A 112 -13.41 5.27 7.49
C THR A 112 -12.46 6.09 6.60
N LYS A 113 -11.18 5.74 6.54
CA LYS A 113 -10.19 6.35 5.63
C LYS A 113 -9.11 5.34 5.28
N PRO A 114 -8.47 5.44 4.09
CA PRO A 114 -7.34 4.60 3.74
C PRO A 114 -6.12 4.87 4.65
N TYR A 115 -5.35 3.83 4.94
CA TYR A 115 -4.06 3.92 5.63
C TYR A 115 -2.91 4.24 4.66
N ALA A 116 -3.15 5.20 3.77
CA ALA A 116 -2.13 5.67 2.85
C ALA A 116 -1.13 6.59 3.54
N ALA A 117 0.17 6.35 3.32
CA ALA A 117 1.25 7.15 3.87
C ALA A 117 2.45 7.18 2.92
N GLY A 118 3.12 8.35 2.84
CA GLY A 118 4.36 8.52 2.07
C GLY A 118 5.61 8.12 2.84
N GLY A 119 6.77 8.19 2.17
CA GLY A 119 8.08 7.82 2.70
C GLY A 119 8.49 8.58 3.97
N ALA A 120 8.04 9.81 4.13
CA ALA A 120 8.31 10.61 5.33
C ALA A 120 7.75 9.98 6.61
N TYR A 121 6.59 9.32 6.53
CA TYR A 121 6.02 8.56 7.64
C TYR A 121 6.92 7.36 7.98
N ILE A 122 7.31 6.57 6.99
CA ILE A 122 8.17 5.40 7.17
C ILE A 122 9.53 5.80 7.75
N SER A 123 10.12 6.88 7.26
CA SER A 123 11.41 7.41 7.75
C SER A 123 11.35 7.85 9.22
N ARG A 124 10.21 8.37 9.68
CA ARG A 124 10.02 8.79 11.07
C ARG A 124 9.80 7.60 12.01
N MET A 125 9.13 6.56 11.54
CA MET A 125 8.71 5.42 12.36
C MET A 125 9.72 4.27 12.37
N THR A 126 10.71 4.29 11.46
CA THR A 126 11.67 3.20 11.26
C THR A 126 13.07 3.72 10.93
N ASN A 127 14.03 2.82 10.90
CA ASN A 127 15.40 3.10 10.44
C ASN A 127 15.68 2.62 9.01
N TYR A 128 14.71 2.09 8.29
CA TYR A 128 14.89 1.53 6.93
C TYR A 128 15.42 2.55 5.92
N CYS A 129 15.09 3.83 6.09
CA CYS A 129 15.53 4.89 5.18
C CYS A 129 17.01 5.26 5.34
N LYS A 130 17.67 4.81 6.43
CA LYS A 130 19.11 5.00 6.59
C LYS A 130 19.86 4.14 5.56
N GLY A 131 20.62 4.78 4.67
CA GLY A 131 21.35 4.09 3.61
C GLY A 131 20.47 3.50 2.49
N CYS A 132 19.18 3.85 2.44
CA CYS A 132 18.33 3.50 1.30
C CYS A 132 18.73 4.32 0.07
N TYR A 133 18.62 3.71 -1.13
CA TYR A 133 18.84 4.40 -2.40
C TYR A 133 17.88 5.58 -2.58
N PHE A 134 16.64 5.44 -2.12
CA PHE A 134 15.58 6.42 -2.29
C PHE A 134 15.52 7.43 -1.13
N ASP A 135 15.33 8.71 -1.47
CA ASP A 135 15.14 9.79 -0.50
C ASP A 135 13.63 9.92 -0.13
N PRO A 136 13.25 9.67 1.14
CA PRO A 136 11.86 9.71 1.58
C PRO A 136 11.20 11.10 1.48
N LYS A 137 11.98 12.17 1.28
CA LYS A 137 11.47 13.55 1.16
C LYS A 137 11.20 13.96 -0.28
N LYS A 138 11.80 13.28 -1.25
CA LYS A 138 11.67 13.60 -2.67
C LYS A 138 10.42 12.94 -3.27
N ARG A 139 9.73 13.67 -4.13
CA ARG A 139 8.54 13.21 -4.88
C ARG A 139 8.84 12.92 -6.34
N THR A 140 9.88 13.56 -6.88
CA THR A 140 10.26 13.52 -8.30
C THR A 140 11.77 13.25 -8.44
N GLY A 141 12.19 12.80 -9.62
CA GLY A 141 13.55 12.41 -9.94
C GLY A 141 13.87 10.95 -9.59
N ASP A 142 15.03 10.47 -10.08
CA ASP A 142 15.39 9.04 -10.08
C ASP A 142 15.44 8.41 -8.69
N ASN A 143 15.91 9.17 -7.70
CA ASN A 143 16.01 8.71 -6.32
C ASN A 143 14.83 9.14 -5.44
N ALA A 144 13.72 9.60 -6.03
CA ALA A 144 12.50 9.87 -5.29
C ALA A 144 11.94 8.57 -4.68
N CYS A 145 11.55 8.64 -3.41
CA CYS A 145 10.99 7.47 -2.74
C CYS A 145 9.65 7.06 -3.36
N PRO A 146 9.50 5.84 -3.86
CA PRO A 146 8.25 5.37 -4.46
C PRO A 146 7.04 5.54 -3.55
N PHE A 147 7.18 5.34 -2.23
CA PHE A 147 6.10 5.65 -1.30
C PHE A 147 5.67 7.12 -1.34
N THR A 148 6.61 8.05 -1.49
CA THR A 148 6.28 9.49 -1.49
C THR A 148 5.63 9.89 -2.81
N THR A 149 6.17 9.43 -3.94
CA THR A 149 5.60 9.68 -5.27
C THR A 149 4.20 9.10 -5.40
N LEU A 150 4.08 7.79 -5.16
CA LEU A 150 2.81 7.06 -5.31
C LEU A 150 1.74 7.49 -4.30
N TYR A 151 2.11 7.98 -3.11
CA TYR A 151 1.16 8.54 -2.15
C TYR A 151 0.43 9.76 -2.73
N TRP A 152 1.16 10.70 -3.34
CA TRP A 152 0.56 11.89 -3.93
C TRP A 152 -0.23 11.56 -5.19
N ASP A 153 0.27 10.66 -6.02
CA ASP A 153 -0.44 10.14 -7.18
C ASP A 153 -1.72 9.40 -6.78
N PHE A 154 -1.69 8.57 -5.75
CA PHE A 154 -2.86 7.88 -5.20
C PHE A 154 -3.95 8.87 -4.74
N LEU A 155 -3.58 9.95 -4.05
CA LEU A 155 -4.52 10.99 -3.66
C LEU A 155 -5.12 11.70 -4.87
N ASP A 156 -4.30 11.95 -5.89
CA ASP A 156 -4.74 12.63 -7.11
C ASP A 156 -5.69 11.77 -7.95
N ARG A 157 -5.33 10.51 -8.21
CA ARG A 157 -6.20 9.53 -8.91
C ARG A 157 -7.56 9.33 -8.22
N ASN A 158 -7.60 9.42 -6.91
CA ASN A 158 -8.81 9.24 -6.11
C ASN A 158 -9.39 10.57 -5.59
N ARG A 159 -9.00 11.71 -6.14
CA ARG A 159 -9.37 13.05 -5.68
C ARG A 159 -10.88 13.22 -5.50
N GLU A 160 -11.67 12.79 -6.47
CA GLU A 160 -13.12 12.92 -6.42
C GLU A 160 -13.73 12.07 -5.29
N LYS A 161 -13.32 10.80 -5.17
CA LYS A 161 -13.80 9.87 -4.13
C LYS A 161 -13.45 10.39 -2.73
N PHE A 162 -12.22 10.86 -2.54
CA PHE A 162 -11.69 11.24 -1.23
C PHE A 162 -12.02 12.67 -0.79
N SER A 163 -12.30 13.58 -1.71
CA SER A 163 -12.71 14.95 -1.35
C SER A 163 -14.03 14.98 -0.56
N ARG A 164 -14.88 13.97 -0.73
CA ARG A 164 -16.15 13.81 0.00
C ARG A 164 -15.95 13.18 1.39
N ASN A 165 -14.77 12.65 1.69
CA ASN A 165 -14.46 12.02 2.98
C ASN A 165 -13.71 13.02 3.88
N HIS A 166 -14.40 13.54 4.92
CA HIS A 166 -13.88 14.57 5.83
C HIS A 166 -12.56 14.16 6.53
N ARG A 167 -12.29 12.86 6.69
CA ARG A 167 -11.08 12.36 7.37
C ARG A 167 -9.82 12.41 6.50
N ILE A 168 -9.95 12.48 5.17
CA ILE A 168 -8.84 12.55 4.23
C ILE A 168 -8.89 13.80 3.33
N ALA A 169 -9.98 14.53 3.32
CA ALA A 169 -10.17 15.73 2.49
C ALA A 169 -9.07 16.78 2.68
N GLN A 170 -8.48 16.89 3.88
CA GLN A 170 -7.36 17.81 4.13
C GLN A 170 -6.10 17.39 3.36
N GLN A 171 -5.80 16.10 3.29
CA GLN A 171 -4.66 15.57 2.53
C GLN A 171 -4.89 15.79 1.03
N VAL A 172 -6.11 15.55 0.54
CA VAL A 172 -6.49 15.84 -0.86
C VAL A 172 -6.29 17.30 -1.21
N ARG A 173 -6.72 18.23 -0.35
CA ARG A 173 -6.46 19.68 -0.54
C ARG A 173 -4.97 20.03 -0.53
N GLY A 174 -4.13 19.17 0.03
CA GLY A 174 -2.68 19.29 -0.04
C GLY A 174 -2.13 19.24 -1.47
N LEU A 175 -2.82 18.55 -2.39
CA LEU A 175 -2.46 18.45 -3.81
C LEU A 175 -2.44 19.84 -4.48
N ASP A 176 -3.36 20.74 -4.11
CA ASP A 176 -3.46 22.08 -4.69
C ASP A 176 -2.27 22.99 -4.33
N ARG A 177 -1.46 22.56 -3.35
CA ARG A 177 -0.26 23.27 -2.91
C ARG A 177 1.04 22.71 -3.52
N LEU A 178 0.94 21.64 -4.31
CA LEU A 178 2.09 21.04 -4.97
C LEU A 178 2.38 21.79 -6.27
N ASN A 179 3.59 22.34 -6.38
CA ASN A 179 4.06 23.00 -7.60
C ASN A 179 4.60 21.99 -8.64
N ASP A 180 4.80 20.73 -8.22
CA ASP A 180 5.44 19.66 -8.98
C ASP A 180 4.50 18.47 -9.28
N LEU A 181 3.18 18.67 -9.25
CA LEU A 181 2.19 17.60 -9.39
C LEU A 181 2.32 16.85 -10.74
N GLU A 182 2.63 17.56 -11.83
CA GLU A 182 2.86 16.92 -13.14
C GLU A 182 4.08 15.98 -13.09
N GLY A 183 5.19 16.44 -12.55
CA GLY A 183 6.37 15.60 -12.36
C GLY A 183 6.14 14.40 -11.41
N VAL A 184 5.20 14.54 -10.46
CA VAL A 184 4.77 13.41 -9.61
C VAL A 184 4.02 12.37 -10.44
N ARG A 185 3.11 12.78 -11.32
CA ARG A 185 2.37 11.87 -12.22
C ARG A 185 3.32 11.13 -13.17
N GLU A 186 4.21 11.86 -13.84
CA GLU A 186 5.22 11.27 -14.73
C GLU A 186 6.06 10.23 -13.99
N ARG A 187 6.57 10.59 -12.80
CA ARG A 187 7.38 9.66 -12.01
C ARG A 187 6.57 8.48 -11.48
N ALA A 188 5.31 8.66 -11.12
CA ALA A 188 4.42 7.58 -10.73
C ALA A 188 4.21 6.58 -11.88
N ASP A 189 3.95 7.06 -13.09
CA ASP A 189 3.81 6.23 -14.28
C ASP A 189 5.07 5.41 -14.56
N GLU A 190 6.25 6.00 -14.39
CA GLU A 190 7.52 5.27 -14.52
C GLU A 190 7.65 4.15 -13.49
N ILE A 191 7.35 4.45 -12.21
CA ILE A 191 7.37 3.47 -11.12
C ILE A 191 6.39 2.33 -11.41
N LEU A 192 5.16 2.64 -11.81
CA LEU A 192 4.14 1.63 -12.08
C LEU A 192 4.54 0.72 -13.26
N LYS A 193 5.12 1.30 -14.33
CA LYS A 193 5.68 0.53 -15.45
C LYS A 193 6.86 -0.36 -15.03
N GLN A 194 7.68 0.08 -14.08
CA GLN A 194 8.76 -0.74 -13.52
C GLN A 194 8.21 -1.91 -12.70
N LEU A 195 7.17 -1.67 -11.89
CA LEU A 195 6.48 -2.71 -11.11
C LEU A 195 5.87 -3.79 -12.01
N GLU A 196 5.26 -3.41 -13.12
CA GLU A 196 4.71 -4.36 -14.09
C GLU A 196 5.81 -5.24 -14.73
N LYS A 197 7.04 -4.71 -14.85
CA LYS A 197 8.22 -5.46 -15.31
C LYS A 197 8.89 -6.29 -14.21
N GLY A 198 8.39 -6.22 -12.99
CA GLY A 198 8.83 -7.03 -11.86
C GLY A 198 9.92 -6.43 -11.00
N ALA A 199 10.48 -5.25 -11.32
CA ALA A 199 11.60 -4.65 -10.59
C ALA A 199 11.36 -3.18 -10.22
N LEU A 200 11.94 -2.74 -9.06
CA LEU A 200 11.89 -1.36 -8.57
C LEU A 200 13.14 -1.00 -7.76
#